data_89e23a6908a1d7d72d2109af7f78bff8
#
_entry.id   89e23a6908a1d7d72d2109af7f78bff8
#
_cell.length_a   1.000
_cell.length_b   1.000
_cell.length_c   1.000
_cell.angle_alpha   90.00
_cell.angle_beta   90.00
_cell.angle_gamma   90.00
#
_symmetry.space_group_name_H-M   'P 1'
#
loop_
_entity.id
_entity.type
_entity.pdbx_description
1 polymer ?
#
loop_
_entity_poly.entity_id
_entity_poly.type
_entity_poly.pdbx_seq_one_letter_code
_entity_poly.pdbx_strand_id
1 'polypeptide(L)'
;SCITSFGIYTEILETWHHHPEVEEKIREFLWKATKREFKKPRNLAHTSDIIYKFRNEIAAQAKYKLVDVHTGRPLRGVDHIGCHYSKMFPTKGIGGAEFPAVLSGMIYAWGGDVIDYPERRHCCGFGFRQYLVMANRGYSVANSKKKFESMQPYEPDFIVANCPGCAMFMDKWQYTISEMEGTTYGQDGYGIPVLTYEELTALVLGYDPWEIGLQMHQVSVEPLLDKMGIPYDPEAKFKNIRGEDIGVPKCPTYLRVSKL
;
A
#
# COMPACT_ATOMS: atom_id res chain seq x y z
N SER A 1 -1.15 -2.24 8.87
CA SER A 1 -1.21 -1.03 9.69
C SER A 1 -1.82 0.14 8.91
N CYS A 2 -2.61 1.00 9.57
CA CYS A 2 -3.32 2.09 8.91
C CYS A 2 -2.63 3.43 9.22
N ILE A 3 -2.15 4.13 8.19
CA ILE A 3 -1.49 5.43 8.37
C ILE A 3 -2.45 6.51 8.90
N THR A 4 -3.76 6.39 8.65
CA THR A 4 -4.75 7.30 9.21
C THR A 4 -4.81 7.14 10.73
N SER A 5 -4.87 5.90 11.22
CA SER A 5 -4.83 5.63 12.67
C SER A 5 -3.50 6.10 13.29
N PHE A 6 -2.37 5.86 12.62
CA PHE A 6 -1.08 6.36 13.05
C PHE A 6 -1.09 7.89 13.20
N GLY A 7 -1.60 8.62 12.22
CA GLY A 7 -1.74 10.07 12.27
C GLY A 7 -2.62 10.54 13.42
N ILE A 8 -3.82 9.95 13.60
CA ILE A 8 -4.75 10.29 14.67
C ILE A 8 -4.13 10.05 16.05
N TYR A 9 -3.50 8.90 16.28
CA TYR A 9 -2.85 8.62 17.57
C TYR A 9 -1.68 9.56 17.84
N THR A 10 -0.92 9.93 16.82
CA THR A 10 0.17 10.92 16.98
C THR A 10 -0.40 12.27 17.38
N GLU A 11 -1.47 12.72 16.73
CA GLU A 11 -2.16 13.98 17.07
C GLU A 11 -2.69 13.97 18.51
N ILE A 12 -3.31 12.89 18.94
CA ILE A 12 -3.79 12.72 20.31
C ILE A 12 -2.62 12.86 21.32
N LEU A 13 -1.51 12.17 21.07
CA LEU A 13 -0.35 12.22 21.97
C LEU A 13 0.31 13.60 22.01
N GLU A 14 0.40 14.30 20.89
CA GLU A 14 0.89 15.69 20.83
C GLU A 14 -0.07 16.63 21.56
N THR A 15 -1.40 16.49 21.36
CA THR A 15 -2.42 17.27 22.07
C THR A 15 -2.28 17.09 23.59
N TRP A 16 -2.13 15.85 24.05
CA TRP A 16 -1.97 15.57 25.49
C TRP A 16 -0.64 16.08 26.06
N HIS A 17 0.39 16.18 25.22
CA HIS A 17 1.65 16.77 25.63
C HIS A 17 1.49 18.28 25.94
N HIS A 18 0.73 18.98 25.10
CA HIS A 18 0.49 20.42 25.25
C HIS A 18 -0.68 20.76 26.20
N HIS A 19 -1.61 19.82 26.41
CA HIS A 19 -2.85 19.98 27.18
C HIS A 19 -3.05 18.81 28.16
N PRO A 20 -2.24 18.74 29.25
CA PRO A 20 -2.32 17.63 30.19
C PRO A 20 -3.68 17.53 30.90
N GLU A 21 -4.39 18.66 31.04
CA GLU A 21 -5.75 18.69 31.59
C GLU A 21 -6.78 17.92 30.74
N VAL A 22 -6.55 17.82 29.42
CA VAL A 22 -7.38 17.02 28.52
C VAL A 22 -7.07 15.53 28.71
N GLU A 23 -5.81 15.17 28.85
CA GLU A 23 -5.41 13.79 29.14
C GLU A 23 -6.07 13.29 30.44
N GLU A 24 -6.05 14.10 31.50
CA GLU A 24 -6.63 13.74 32.81
C GLU A 24 -8.14 13.49 32.70
N LYS A 25 -8.89 14.38 32.05
CA LYS A 25 -10.33 14.21 31.85
C LYS A 25 -10.65 12.92 31.09
N ILE A 26 -9.84 12.57 30.08
CA ILE A 26 -10.01 11.34 29.30
C ILE A 26 -9.69 10.11 30.16
N ARG A 27 -8.64 10.17 30.97
CA ARG A 27 -8.32 9.09 31.93
C ARG A 27 -9.45 8.84 32.91
N GLU A 28 -10.01 9.89 33.50
CA GLU A 28 -11.18 9.78 34.41
C GLU A 28 -12.38 9.16 33.70
N PHE A 29 -12.68 9.63 32.47
CA PHE A 29 -13.78 9.09 31.68
C PHE A 29 -13.58 7.61 31.38
N LEU A 30 -12.41 7.21 30.93
CA LEU A 30 -12.09 5.82 30.63
C LEU A 30 -12.16 4.94 31.87
N TRP A 31 -11.65 5.42 33.00
CA TRP A 31 -11.78 4.72 34.29
C TRP A 31 -13.23 4.52 34.69
N LYS A 32 -14.06 5.58 34.59
CA LYS A 32 -15.49 5.49 34.90
C LYS A 32 -16.21 4.46 34.02
N ALA A 33 -15.88 4.45 32.72
CA ALA A 33 -16.53 3.59 31.74
C ALA A 33 -16.05 2.13 31.76
N THR A 34 -14.76 1.89 31.94
CA THR A 34 -14.16 0.57 31.76
C THR A 34 -13.61 -0.09 33.01
N LYS A 35 -13.42 0.68 34.07
CA LYS A 35 -12.70 0.29 35.31
C LYS A 35 -11.27 -0.19 35.05
N ARG A 36 -10.68 0.25 33.94
CA ARG A 36 -9.29 -0.05 33.57
C ARG A 36 -8.48 1.21 33.56
N GLU A 37 -7.28 1.14 34.10
CA GLU A 37 -6.31 2.24 34.00
C GLU A 37 -5.82 2.37 32.57
N PHE A 38 -5.91 3.58 32.01
CA PHE A 38 -5.32 3.87 30.71
C PHE A 38 -3.82 4.11 30.86
N LYS A 39 -3.03 3.33 30.12
CA LYS A 39 -1.58 3.49 30.04
C LYS A 39 -1.20 4.11 28.70
N LYS A 40 -0.68 5.33 28.76
CA LYS A 40 -0.18 6.04 27.57
C LYS A 40 0.99 5.27 26.96
N PRO A 41 0.99 4.99 25.66
CA PRO A 41 2.12 4.37 25.00
C PRO A 41 3.34 5.31 25.05
N ARG A 42 4.53 4.77 25.28
CA ARG A 42 5.77 5.54 25.31
C ARG A 42 6.20 6.00 23.93
N ASN A 43 6.01 5.14 22.95
CA ASN A 43 6.38 5.39 21.57
C ASN A 43 5.27 4.92 20.65
N LEU A 44 5.10 5.64 19.55
CA LEU A 44 4.23 5.28 18.46
C LEU A 44 5.10 5.18 17.19
N ALA A 45 5.05 4.03 16.54
CA ALA A 45 5.72 3.80 15.26
C ALA A 45 4.73 3.18 14.27
N HIS A 46 4.85 3.54 13.02
CA HIS A 46 4.14 2.83 11.96
C HIS A 46 4.86 1.51 11.66
N THR A 47 4.14 0.47 11.25
CA THR A 47 4.74 -0.83 10.96
C THR A 47 5.78 -0.74 9.84
N SER A 48 5.57 0.16 8.86
CA SER A 48 6.57 0.41 7.81
C SER A 48 7.91 0.91 8.36
N ASP A 49 7.92 1.68 9.45
CA ASP A 49 9.16 2.14 10.09
C ASP A 49 9.95 0.95 10.65
N ILE A 50 9.22 -0.02 11.20
CA ILE A 50 9.82 -1.24 11.74
C ILE A 50 10.43 -2.07 10.60
N ILE A 51 9.66 -2.30 9.52
CA ILE A 51 10.14 -3.04 8.35
C ILE A 51 11.32 -2.32 7.69
N TYR A 52 11.25 -1.00 7.56
CA TYR A 52 12.38 -0.20 7.05
C TYR A 52 13.64 -0.36 7.90
N LYS A 53 13.49 -0.37 9.22
CA LYS A 53 14.61 -0.58 10.14
C LYS A 53 15.31 -1.93 9.90
N PHE A 54 14.53 -2.97 9.64
CA PHE A 54 15.03 -4.31 9.38
C PHE A 54 15.15 -4.66 7.88
N ARG A 55 15.11 -3.68 6.98
CA ARG A 55 15.11 -3.92 5.53
C ARG A 55 16.30 -4.71 5.00
N ASN A 56 17.48 -4.52 5.62
CA ASN A 56 18.69 -5.23 5.22
C ASN A 56 18.70 -6.68 5.73
N GLU A 57 18.19 -6.92 6.92
CA GLU A 57 18.01 -8.26 7.48
C GLU A 57 16.96 -9.04 6.68
N ILE A 58 15.89 -8.36 6.24
CA ILE A 58 14.90 -8.94 5.32
C ILE A 58 15.56 -9.24 3.98
N ALA A 59 16.37 -8.33 3.43
CA ALA A 59 17.11 -8.56 2.19
C ALA A 59 18.05 -9.76 2.27
N ALA A 60 18.68 -9.98 3.42
CA ALA A 60 19.55 -11.13 3.66
C ALA A 60 18.79 -12.47 3.72
N GLN A 61 17.50 -12.43 4.06
CA GLN A 61 16.60 -13.59 4.11
C GLN A 61 15.67 -13.69 2.90
N ALA A 62 15.81 -12.76 1.94
CA ALA A 62 14.94 -12.69 0.79
C ALA A 62 15.02 -13.96 -0.07
N LYS A 63 13.89 -14.60 -0.29
CA LYS A 63 13.75 -15.69 -1.23
C LYS A 63 13.63 -15.17 -2.67
N TYR A 64 12.93 -14.04 -2.82
CA TYR A 64 12.77 -13.36 -4.10
C TYR A 64 13.28 -11.92 -3.98
N LYS A 65 13.85 -11.41 -5.08
CA LYS A 65 14.32 -10.03 -5.18
C LYS A 65 13.43 -9.24 -6.12
N LEU A 66 13.46 -7.93 -5.99
CA LEU A 66 12.79 -7.03 -6.94
C LEU A 66 13.63 -6.86 -8.21
N VAL A 67 13.89 -7.97 -8.88
CA VAL A 67 14.69 -8.07 -10.10
C VAL A 67 13.91 -8.94 -11.08
N ASP A 68 13.81 -8.48 -12.31
CA ASP A 68 13.23 -9.24 -13.40
C ASP A 68 14.15 -10.44 -13.74
N VAL A 69 13.69 -11.64 -13.47
CA VAL A 69 14.47 -12.88 -13.66
C VAL A 69 14.75 -13.17 -15.13
N HIS A 70 13.96 -12.60 -16.06
CA HIS A 70 14.10 -12.82 -17.50
C HIS A 70 15.18 -11.89 -18.09
N THR A 71 15.34 -10.68 -17.55
CA THR A 71 16.24 -9.67 -18.09
C THR A 71 17.41 -9.31 -17.15
N GLY A 72 17.29 -9.63 -15.87
CA GLY A 72 18.27 -9.25 -14.84
C GLY A 72 18.19 -7.78 -14.41
N ARG A 73 17.24 -6.98 -14.95
CA ARG A 73 17.13 -5.58 -14.54
C ARG A 73 16.39 -5.43 -13.20
N PRO A 74 16.70 -4.40 -12.40
CA PRO A 74 15.88 -4.02 -11.26
C PRO A 74 14.44 -3.71 -11.68
N LEU A 75 13.46 -4.19 -10.92
CA LEU A 75 12.06 -3.83 -11.11
C LEU A 75 11.84 -2.37 -10.70
N ARG A 76 11.09 -1.64 -11.50
CA ARG A 76 10.86 -0.21 -11.36
C ARG A 76 9.60 0.04 -10.55
N GLY A 77 9.78 0.37 -9.27
CA GLY A 77 8.70 0.60 -8.34
C GLY A 77 8.31 2.08 -8.24
N VAL A 78 7.03 2.32 -8.02
CA VAL A 78 6.50 3.62 -7.59
C VAL A 78 6.18 3.54 -6.11
N ASP A 79 6.75 4.44 -5.32
CA ASP A 79 6.44 4.57 -3.91
C ASP A 79 5.29 5.55 -3.65
N HIS A 80 4.20 5.08 -3.04
CA HIS A 80 3.11 5.92 -2.59
C HIS A 80 3.03 5.97 -1.06
N ILE A 81 3.69 6.98 -0.49
CA ILE A 81 3.88 7.06 0.96
C ILE A 81 2.60 7.35 1.74
N GLY A 82 1.60 7.99 1.11
CA GLY A 82 0.38 8.41 1.76
C GLY A 82 0.55 9.68 2.62
N CYS A 83 -0.43 10.59 2.49
CA CYS A 83 -0.34 11.93 3.08
C CYS A 83 -0.36 11.93 4.61
N HIS A 84 -1.08 11.01 5.24
CA HIS A 84 -1.17 10.94 6.72
C HIS A 84 0.14 10.50 7.39
N TYR A 85 1.02 9.83 6.67
CA TYR A 85 2.32 9.44 7.20
C TYR A 85 3.33 10.60 7.17
N SER A 86 3.36 11.37 6.07
CA SER A 86 4.42 12.34 5.84
C SER A 86 4.01 13.79 6.08
N LYS A 87 2.75 14.17 5.78
CA LYS A 87 2.34 15.58 5.77
C LYS A 87 1.73 16.04 7.09
N MET A 88 1.05 15.17 7.84
CA MET A 88 0.46 15.56 9.13
C MET A 88 1.54 15.74 10.19
N PHE A 89 2.56 14.89 10.22
CA PHE A 89 3.65 14.92 11.19
C PHE A 89 5.01 14.79 10.50
N PRO A 90 5.48 15.83 9.82
CA PRO A 90 6.66 15.77 8.96
C PRO A 90 7.95 15.37 9.68
N THR A 91 8.02 15.56 10.99
CA THR A 91 9.17 15.19 11.82
C THR A 91 9.16 13.74 12.30
N LYS A 92 8.07 13.02 12.12
CA LYS A 92 7.92 11.63 12.60
C LYS A 92 8.20 10.59 11.51
N GLY A 93 8.05 10.96 10.22
CA GLY A 93 8.28 10.06 9.10
C GLY A 93 9.76 9.94 8.72
N ILE A 94 10.18 8.75 8.31
CA ILE A 94 11.53 8.49 7.82
C ILE A 94 11.76 9.25 6.51
N GLY A 95 12.77 10.12 6.47
CA GLY A 95 13.10 11.00 5.34
C GLY A 95 12.31 12.32 5.33
N GLY A 96 11.42 12.54 6.30
CA GLY A 96 10.62 13.77 6.42
C GLY A 96 9.46 13.82 5.43
N ALA A 97 8.82 15.00 5.34
CA ALA A 97 7.61 15.19 4.52
C ALA A 97 7.90 15.28 3.03
N GLU A 98 8.98 15.96 2.67
CA GLU A 98 9.31 16.26 1.26
C GLU A 98 9.99 15.07 0.56
N PHE A 99 10.84 14.36 1.29
CA PHE A 99 11.61 13.23 0.77
C PHE A 99 11.43 11.97 1.61
N PRO A 100 10.18 11.48 1.81
CA PRO A 100 9.96 10.29 2.61
C PRO A 100 10.64 9.09 1.98
N ALA A 101 11.50 8.41 2.76
CA ALA A 101 12.38 7.38 2.28
C ALA A 101 11.99 5.95 2.70
N VAL A 102 10.91 5.80 3.48
CA VAL A 102 10.57 4.50 4.07
C VAL A 102 10.29 3.42 3.02
N LEU A 103 9.49 3.71 1.99
CA LEU A 103 9.17 2.73 0.94
C LEU A 103 10.31 2.61 -0.08
N SER A 104 10.85 3.74 -0.55
CA SER A 104 11.97 3.73 -1.50
C SER A 104 13.18 2.99 -0.95
N GLY A 105 13.50 3.18 0.33
CA GLY A 105 14.60 2.47 0.96
C GLY A 105 14.39 0.95 1.12
N MET A 106 13.14 0.50 1.22
CA MET A 106 12.81 -0.93 1.16
C MET A 106 13.00 -1.47 -0.26
N ILE A 107 12.47 -0.78 -1.27
CA ILE A 107 12.61 -1.17 -2.68
C ILE A 107 14.08 -1.32 -3.06
N TYR A 108 14.92 -0.32 -2.75
CA TYR A 108 16.36 -0.38 -3.02
C TYR A 108 17.06 -1.52 -2.28
N ALA A 109 16.73 -1.72 -0.99
CA ALA A 109 17.35 -2.80 -0.21
C ALA A 109 17.02 -4.18 -0.77
N TRP A 110 15.87 -4.35 -1.43
CA TRP A 110 15.41 -5.63 -1.98
C TRP A 110 15.74 -5.79 -3.48
N GLY A 111 16.56 -4.90 -4.05
CA GLY A 111 17.11 -5.01 -5.39
C GLY A 111 16.32 -4.31 -6.49
N GLY A 112 15.25 -3.61 -6.15
CA GLY A 112 14.48 -2.79 -7.09
C GLY A 112 15.02 -1.39 -7.28
N ASP A 113 14.39 -0.65 -8.17
CA ASP A 113 14.63 0.78 -8.43
C ASP A 113 13.36 1.58 -8.21
N VAL A 114 13.49 2.88 -7.95
CA VAL A 114 12.37 3.77 -7.66
C VAL A 114 12.25 4.86 -8.71
N ILE A 115 11.07 4.92 -9.31
CA ILE A 115 10.75 5.94 -10.31
C ILE A 115 10.49 7.27 -9.61
N ASP A 116 11.19 8.31 -10.06
CA ASP A 116 10.84 9.69 -9.75
C ASP A 116 10.03 10.29 -10.90
N TYR A 117 8.86 10.85 -10.57
CA TYR A 117 7.92 11.41 -11.53
C TYR A 117 7.19 12.61 -10.92
N PRO A 118 6.66 13.55 -11.74
CA PRO A 118 6.15 14.84 -11.26
C PRO A 118 5.10 14.72 -10.16
N GLU A 119 4.15 13.79 -10.31
CA GLU A 119 3.03 13.65 -9.36
C GLU A 119 3.29 12.61 -8.25
N ARG A 120 4.54 12.31 -7.97
CA ARG A 120 4.94 11.33 -6.94
C ARG A 120 4.33 11.62 -5.58
N ARG A 121 4.21 12.90 -5.20
CA ARG A 121 3.64 13.36 -3.93
C ARG A 121 2.14 13.69 -4.02
N HIS A 122 1.52 13.49 -5.19
CA HIS A 122 0.11 13.74 -5.37
C HIS A 122 -0.75 12.75 -4.58
N CYS A 123 -1.91 13.22 -4.09
CA CYS A 123 -2.85 12.38 -3.35
C CYS A 123 -3.45 11.28 -4.23
N CYS A 124 -3.64 10.07 -3.68
CA CYS A 124 -4.33 8.98 -4.39
C CYS A 124 -5.85 9.18 -4.51
N GLY A 125 -6.39 10.23 -3.90
CA GLY A 125 -7.83 10.46 -3.89
C GLY A 125 -8.61 9.75 -2.77
N PHE A 126 -7.98 8.94 -1.93
CA PHE A 126 -8.63 8.32 -0.78
C PHE A 126 -8.97 9.31 0.33
N GLY A 127 -9.26 10.54 0.06
CA GLY A 127 -9.71 11.49 1.07
C GLY A 127 -11.05 11.07 1.66
N PHE A 128 -11.16 11.02 2.98
CA PHE A 128 -12.33 10.54 3.70
C PHE A 128 -13.66 11.14 3.21
N ARG A 129 -13.67 12.46 2.96
CA ARG A 129 -14.86 13.15 2.44
C ARG A 129 -15.11 12.90 0.95
N GLN A 130 -14.06 12.71 0.18
CA GLN A 130 -14.16 12.52 -1.27
C GLN A 130 -14.73 11.15 -1.62
N TYR A 131 -14.51 10.17 -0.78
CA TYR A 131 -15.01 8.82 -0.99
C TYR A 131 -16.40 8.57 -0.46
N LEU A 132 -16.70 9.02 0.76
CA LEU A 132 -18.00 8.76 1.41
C LEU A 132 -19.15 9.53 0.75
N VAL A 133 -18.84 10.66 0.10
CA VAL A 133 -19.85 11.45 -0.63
C VAL A 133 -19.85 11.04 -2.09
N MET A 134 -20.92 10.37 -2.53
CA MET A 134 -21.08 9.88 -3.89
C MET A 134 -20.80 10.94 -4.96
N ALA A 135 -21.25 12.19 -4.73
CA ALA A 135 -20.99 13.32 -5.62
C ALA A 135 -19.51 13.64 -5.83
N ASN A 136 -18.65 13.22 -4.90
CA ASN A 136 -17.22 13.54 -4.93
C ASN A 136 -16.34 12.37 -5.43
N ARG A 137 -16.93 11.23 -5.81
CA ARG A 137 -16.17 10.10 -6.37
C ARG A 137 -15.39 10.48 -7.62
N GLY A 138 -15.93 11.35 -8.45
CA GLY A 138 -15.24 11.87 -9.63
C GLY A 138 -13.90 12.54 -9.31
N TYR A 139 -13.83 13.29 -8.21
CA TYR A 139 -12.57 13.90 -7.75
C TYR A 139 -11.55 12.85 -7.31
N SER A 140 -12.01 11.78 -6.66
CA SER A 140 -11.12 10.68 -6.24
C SER A 140 -10.52 9.98 -7.46
N VAL A 141 -11.34 9.65 -8.45
CA VAL A 141 -10.89 9.06 -9.72
C VAL A 141 -9.93 9.98 -10.45
N ALA A 142 -10.28 11.27 -10.58
CA ALA A 142 -9.43 12.26 -11.26
C ALA A 142 -8.05 12.43 -10.62
N ASN A 143 -7.98 12.40 -9.27
CA ASN A 143 -6.69 12.45 -8.58
C ASN A 143 -5.82 11.23 -8.88
N SER A 144 -6.40 10.03 -8.83
CA SER A 144 -5.68 8.80 -9.20
C SER A 144 -5.28 8.80 -10.66
N LYS A 145 -6.17 9.20 -11.56
CA LYS A 145 -5.92 9.30 -13.01
C LYS A 145 -4.72 10.19 -13.30
N LYS A 146 -4.70 11.40 -12.74
CA LYS A 146 -3.57 12.33 -12.89
C LYS A 146 -2.25 11.69 -12.47
N LYS A 147 -2.27 10.92 -11.39
CA LYS A 147 -1.10 10.21 -10.90
C LYS A 147 -0.65 9.10 -11.85
N PHE A 148 -1.59 8.29 -12.35
CA PHE A 148 -1.29 7.23 -13.32
C PHE A 148 -0.74 7.79 -14.64
N GLU A 149 -1.36 8.83 -15.18
CA GLU A 149 -0.89 9.51 -16.40
C GLU A 149 0.52 10.08 -16.24
N SER A 150 0.84 10.61 -15.05
CA SER A 150 2.16 11.16 -14.75
C SER A 150 3.25 10.08 -14.61
N MET A 151 2.92 8.87 -14.13
CA MET A 151 3.90 7.79 -13.96
C MET A 151 4.02 6.89 -15.19
N GLN A 152 2.99 6.81 -16.05
CA GLN A 152 2.94 5.93 -17.20
C GLN A 152 4.14 6.05 -18.15
N PRO A 153 4.66 7.27 -18.49
CA PRO A 153 5.83 7.40 -19.38
C PRO A 153 7.10 6.77 -18.82
N TYR A 154 7.13 6.46 -17.55
CA TYR A 154 8.28 5.84 -16.87
C TYR A 154 8.17 4.32 -16.79
N GLU A 155 7.11 3.74 -17.32
CA GLU A 155 6.89 2.28 -17.42
C GLU A 155 7.08 1.56 -16.07
N PRO A 156 6.30 1.87 -15.02
CA PRO A 156 6.43 1.21 -13.74
C PRO A 156 6.05 -0.27 -13.81
N ASP A 157 6.79 -1.11 -13.10
CA ASP A 157 6.47 -2.53 -12.92
C ASP A 157 5.43 -2.73 -11.80
N PHE A 158 5.45 -1.87 -10.77
CA PHE A 158 4.50 -1.94 -9.65
C PHE A 158 4.40 -0.62 -8.89
N ILE A 159 3.33 -0.49 -8.10
CA ILE A 159 3.15 0.57 -7.11
C ILE A 159 3.17 -0.07 -5.72
N VAL A 160 3.94 0.47 -4.79
CA VAL A 160 3.86 0.11 -3.38
C VAL A 160 3.28 1.25 -2.56
N ALA A 161 2.27 0.94 -1.75
CA ALA A 161 1.56 1.92 -0.94
C ALA A 161 1.76 1.66 0.55
N ASN A 162 1.96 2.75 1.31
CA ASN A 162 2.08 2.71 2.78
C ASN A 162 0.73 2.66 3.50
N CYS A 163 -0.36 2.82 2.76
CA CYS A 163 -1.72 2.83 3.30
C CYS A 163 -2.60 1.84 2.54
N PRO A 164 -3.27 0.91 3.21
CA PRO A 164 -4.16 -0.04 2.57
C PRO A 164 -5.33 0.65 1.84
N GLY A 165 -5.81 1.79 2.36
CA GLY A 165 -6.80 2.59 1.66
C GLY A 165 -6.29 3.17 0.34
N CYS A 166 -5.04 3.65 0.30
CA CYS A 166 -4.42 4.12 -0.94
C CYS A 166 -4.21 2.96 -1.92
N ALA A 167 -3.73 1.80 -1.44
CA ALA A 167 -3.56 0.61 -2.26
C ALA A 167 -4.88 0.20 -2.91
N MET A 168 -5.92 -0.02 -2.11
CA MET A 168 -7.25 -0.39 -2.58
C MET A 168 -7.81 0.59 -3.62
N PHE A 169 -7.58 1.90 -3.45
CA PHE A 169 -8.11 2.91 -4.36
C PHE A 169 -7.32 2.99 -5.66
N MET A 170 -6.00 2.95 -5.61
CA MET A 170 -5.19 2.95 -6.81
C MET A 170 -5.38 1.65 -7.62
N ASP A 171 -5.61 0.54 -6.95
CA ASP A 171 -6.01 -0.71 -7.60
C ASP A 171 -7.38 -0.56 -8.29
N LYS A 172 -8.40 -0.19 -7.53
CA LYS A 172 -9.78 -0.06 -8.01
C LYS A 172 -9.95 0.99 -9.12
N TRP A 173 -9.30 2.15 -9.00
CA TRP A 173 -9.54 3.23 -9.94
C TRP A 173 -8.93 2.99 -11.31
N GLN A 174 -7.88 2.16 -11.43
CA GLN A 174 -7.41 1.71 -12.74
C GLN A 174 -8.53 0.96 -13.48
N TYR A 175 -9.20 0.02 -12.80
CA TYR A 175 -10.36 -0.67 -13.37
C TYR A 175 -11.49 0.32 -13.73
N THR A 176 -11.85 1.20 -12.83
CA THR A 176 -12.93 2.18 -13.07
C THR A 176 -12.63 3.11 -14.25
N ILE A 177 -11.40 3.58 -14.39
CA ILE A 177 -10.99 4.43 -15.51
C ILE A 177 -11.04 3.64 -16.82
N SER A 178 -10.61 2.38 -16.82
CA SER A 178 -10.71 1.51 -17.98
C SER A 178 -12.15 1.32 -18.45
N GLU A 179 -13.07 1.04 -17.51
CA GLU A 179 -14.50 0.89 -17.82
C GLU A 179 -15.15 2.20 -18.34
N MET A 180 -14.74 3.34 -17.80
CA MET A 180 -15.35 4.63 -18.16
C MET A 180 -14.78 5.24 -19.43
N GLU A 181 -13.49 5.05 -19.68
CA GLU A 181 -12.76 5.81 -20.72
C GLU A 181 -12.01 4.91 -21.72
N GLY A 182 -11.99 3.60 -21.48
CA GLY A 182 -11.18 2.65 -22.27
C GLY A 182 -9.67 2.83 -22.11
N THR A 183 -9.23 3.63 -21.12
CA THR A 183 -7.82 3.90 -20.86
C THR A 183 -7.25 2.86 -19.91
N THR A 184 -6.14 2.23 -20.28
CA THR A 184 -5.39 1.29 -19.45
C THR A 184 -3.98 1.81 -19.19
N TYR A 185 -3.41 1.38 -18.07
CA TYR A 185 -2.06 1.78 -17.65
C TYR A 185 -1.15 0.53 -17.58
N GLY A 186 0.11 0.76 -17.26
CA GLY A 186 1.10 -0.30 -17.16
C GLY A 186 1.68 -0.70 -18.52
N GLN A 187 2.64 -1.61 -18.44
CA GLN A 187 3.23 -2.23 -19.63
C GLN A 187 2.18 -3.20 -20.19
N ASP A 188 2.01 -3.21 -21.50
CA ASP A 188 1.05 -4.08 -22.20
C ASP A 188 -0.44 -3.86 -21.85
N GLY A 189 -0.78 -2.77 -21.16
CA GLY A 189 -2.16 -2.41 -20.85
C GLY A 189 -2.85 -3.28 -19.78
N TYR A 190 -2.09 -4.06 -19.01
CA TYR A 190 -2.65 -4.93 -17.95
C TYR A 190 -2.97 -4.19 -16.63
N GLY A 191 -2.69 -2.91 -16.57
CA GLY A 191 -2.67 -2.16 -15.34
C GLY A 191 -1.31 -2.24 -14.65
N ILE A 192 -1.11 -1.37 -13.66
CA ILE A 192 0.09 -1.38 -12.82
C ILE A 192 -0.27 -2.08 -11.51
N PRO A 193 0.32 -3.24 -11.18
CA PRO A 193 0.07 -3.93 -9.92
C PRO A 193 0.28 -3.00 -8.71
N VAL A 194 -0.69 -2.93 -7.83
CA VAL A 194 -0.63 -2.09 -6.62
C VAL A 194 -0.58 -2.99 -5.40
N LEU A 195 0.49 -2.91 -4.63
CA LEU A 195 0.66 -3.68 -3.40
C LEU A 195 0.77 -2.77 -2.18
N THR A 196 0.39 -3.27 -1.04
CA THR A 196 0.84 -2.70 0.23
C THR A 196 2.29 -3.09 0.49
N TYR A 197 2.97 -2.34 1.34
CA TYR A 197 4.35 -2.68 1.71
C TYR A 197 4.42 -4.01 2.48
N GLU A 198 3.35 -4.39 3.18
CA GLU A 198 3.23 -5.69 3.85
C GLU A 198 3.23 -6.84 2.84
N GLU A 199 2.40 -6.75 1.80
CA GLU A 199 2.33 -7.74 0.73
C GLU A 199 3.67 -7.86 0.00
N LEU A 200 4.29 -6.72 -0.34
CA LEU A 200 5.61 -6.72 -0.98
C LEU A 200 6.69 -7.36 -0.10
N THR A 201 6.66 -7.07 1.20
CA THR A 201 7.58 -7.70 2.18
C THR A 201 7.39 -9.20 2.23
N ALA A 202 6.14 -9.64 2.28
CA ALA A 202 5.78 -11.05 2.32
C ALA A 202 6.25 -11.79 1.06
N LEU A 203 6.05 -11.19 -0.13
CA LEU A 203 6.56 -11.75 -1.39
C LEU A 203 8.08 -11.89 -1.38
N VAL A 204 8.80 -10.86 -0.96
CA VAL A 204 10.27 -10.88 -0.86
C VAL A 204 10.74 -12.00 0.08
N LEU A 205 10.05 -12.22 1.19
CA LEU A 205 10.34 -13.31 2.13
C LEU A 205 9.91 -14.69 1.62
N GLY A 206 9.14 -14.76 0.52
CA GLY A 206 8.75 -16.00 -0.13
C GLY A 206 7.46 -16.64 0.39
N TYR A 207 6.58 -15.84 0.98
CA TYR A 207 5.22 -16.26 1.28
C TYR A 207 4.45 -16.52 0.00
N ASP A 208 3.53 -17.46 0.06
CA ASP A 208 2.67 -17.80 -1.07
C ASP A 208 1.73 -16.63 -1.41
N PRO A 209 1.66 -16.22 -2.71
CA PRO A 209 0.78 -15.12 -3.13
C PRO A 209 -0.70 -15.30 -2.73
N TRP A 210 -1.18 -16.53 -2.66
CA TRP A 210 -2.54 -16.83 -2.25
C TRP A 210 -2.76 -16.65 -0.75
N GLU A 211 -1.79 -17.03 0.06
CA GLU A 211 -1.88 -16.89 1.52
C GLU A 211 -1.95 -15.41 1.93
N ILE A 212 -1.31 -14.54 1.17
CA ILE A 212 -1.31 -13.08 1.42
C ILE A 212 -2.43 -12.34 0.69
N GLY A 213 -3.30 -13.05 -0.05
CA GLY A 213 -4.53 -12.48 -0.59
C GLY A 213 -4.41 -11.75 -1.93
N LEU A 214 -3.31 -11.93 -2.69
CA LEU A 214 -3.09 -11.18 -3.94
C LEU A 214 -4.14 -11.44 -5.02
N GLN A 215 -4.85 -12.55 -4.97
CA GLN A 215 -5.99 -12.84 -5.84
C GLN A 215 -7.17 -11.87 -5.69
N MET A 216 -7.18 -11.07 -4.63
CA MET A 216 -8.24 -10.10 -4.36
C MET A 216 -8.01 -8.74 -5.03
N HIS A 217 -6.85 -8.51 -5.64
CA HIS A 217 -6.56 -7.30 -6.39
C HIS A 217 -7.40 -7.22 -7.67
N GLN A 218 -7.82 -6.02 -8.03
CA GLN A 218 -8.57 -5.77 -9.27
C GLN A 218 -7.64 -5.69 -10.48
N VAL A 219 -6.43 -5.19 -10.28
CA VAL A 219 -5.35 -5.25 -11.26
C VAL A 219 -4.56 -6.52 -11.04
N SER A 220 -4.32 -7.30 -12.11
CA SER A 220 -3.55 -8.53 -12.00
C SER A 220 -2.15 -8.30 -11.48
N VAL A 221 -1.75 -9.08 -10.50
CA VAL A 221 -0.37 -9.12 -9.99
C VAL A 221 0.51 -10.11 -10.75
N GLU A 222 -0.08 -10.96 -11.61
CA GLU A 222 0.62 -11.99 -12.36
C GLU A 222 1.85 -11.49 -13.12
N PRO A 223 1.80 -10.33 -13.84
CA PRO A 223 2.98 -9.83 -14.55
C PRO A 223 4.16 -9.49 -13.63
N LEU A 224 3.87 -9.01 -12.42
CA LEU A 224 4.91 -8.74 -11.41
C LEU A 224 5.48 -10.04 -10.86
N LEU A 225 4.61 -11.01 -10.52
CA LEU A 225 5.03 -12.31 -9.98
C LEU A 225 5.89 -13.07 -10.99
N ASP A 226 5.52 -13.05 -12.27
CA ASP A 226 6.31 -13.65 -13.36
C ASP A 226 7.69 -13.02 -13.45
N LYS A 227 7.79 -11.68 -13.46
CA LYS A 227 9.07 -10.96 -13.45
C LYS A 227 9.92 -11.29 -12.22
N MET A 228 9.29 -11.51 -11.07
CA MET A 228 10.01 -11.91 -9.83
C MET A 228 10.37 -13.40 -9.80
N GLY A 229 9.90 -14.20 -10.76
CA GLY A 229 10.06 -15.66 -10.77
C GLY A 229 9.26 -16.36 -9.67
N ILE A 230 8.15 -15.78 -9.24
CA ILE A 230 7.29 -16.34 -8.20
C ILE A 230 6.22 -17.20 -8.86
N PRO A 231 6.16 -18.50 -8.54
CA PRO A 231 5.09 -19.37 -9.04
C PRO A 231 3.71 -18.87 -8.60
N TYR A 232 2.78 -18.81 -9.53
CA TYR A 232 1.41 -18.40 -9.25
C TYR A 232 0.44 -19.20 -10.10
N ASP A 233 -0.48 -19.90 -9.45
CA ASP A 233 -1.54 -20.65 -10.13
C ASP A 233 -2.88 -19.93 -9.89
N PRO A 234 -3.45 -19.26 -10.92
CA PRO A 234 -4.71 -18.55 -10.79
C PRO A 234 -5.92 -19.45 -10.52
N GLU A 235 -5.79 -20.75 -10.68
CA GLU A 235 -6.84 -21.73 -10.44
C GLU A 235 -6.61 -22.56 -9.16
N ALA A 236 -5.63 -22.17 -8.33
CA ALA A 236 -5.35 -22.84 -7.07
C ALA A 236 -6.59 -22.95 -6.18
N LYS A 237 -6.72 -24.07 -5.49
CA LYS A 237 -7.78 -24.33 -4.52
C LYS A 237 -7.21 -24.32 -3.12
N PHE A 238 -7.95 -23.73 -2.20
CA PHE A 238 -7.61 -23.70 -0.78
C PHE A 238 -8.51 -24.63 0.01
N LYS A 239 -7.95 -25.17 1.07
CA LYS A 239 -8.76 -25.83 2.10
C LYS A 239 -9.19 -24.81 3.13
N ASN A 240 -10.48 -24.73 3.39
CA ASN A 240 -11.00 -23.95 4.50
C ASN A 240 -10.63 -24.62 5.85
N ILE A 241 -10.97 -23.96 6.94
CA ILE A 241 -10.73 -24.47 8.31
C ILE A 241 -11.37 -25.84 8.57
N ARG A 242 -12.33 -26.26 7.75
CA ARG A 242 -13.00 -27.56 7.82
C ARG A 242 -12.34 -28.61 6.92
N GLY A 243 -11.29 -28.24 6.18
CA GLY A 243 -10.59 -29.10 5.24
C GLY A 243 -11.31 -29.30 3.89
N GLU A 244 -12.36 -28.52 3.63
CA GLU A 244 -13.09 -28.56 2.36
C GLU A 244 -12.35 -27.72 1.32
N ASP A 245 -12.26 -28.21 0.10
CA ASP A 245 -11.71 -27.45 -1.03
C ASP A 245 -12.69 -26.29 -1.36
N ILE A 246 -12.23 -25.08 -1.16
CA ILE A 246 -12.94 -23.87 -1.59
C ILE A 246 -12.21 -23.26 -2.78
N GLY A 247 -13.00 -22.83 -3.77
CA GLY A 247 -12.49 -21.98 -4.83
C GLY A 247 -11.97 -20.68 -4.20
N VAL A 248 -10.85 -20.19 -4.71
CA VAL A 248 -10.31 -18.91 -4.26
C VAL A 248 -11.33 -17.82 -4.55
N PRO A 249 -11.68 -16.98 -3.58
CA PRO A 249 -12.49 -15.81 -3.86
C PRO A 249 -11.69 -14.91 -4.81
N LYS A 250 -12.08 -14.86 -6.07
CA LYS A 250 -11.51 -13.93 -7.05
C LYS A 250 -12.27 -12.61 -6.93
N CYS A 251 -11.57 -11.51 -7.10
CA CYS A 251 -12.24 -10.24 -7.25
C CYS A 251 -13.13 -10.31 -8.52
N PRO A 252 -14.46 -10.10 -8.40
CA PRO A 252 -15.36 -10.26 -9.54
C PRO A 252 -15.12 -9.24 -10.66
N THR A 253 -14.38 -8.18 -10.36
CA THR A 253 -14.03 -7.10 -11.28
C THR A 253 -12.55 -7.13 -11.64
N TYR A 254 -11.99 -8.31 -11.79
CA TYR A 254 -10.59 -8.50 -12.14
C TYR A 254 -10.28 -7.87 -13.51
N LEU A 255 -9.39 -6.89 -13.54
CA LEU A 255 -8.89 -6.32 -14.77
C LEU A 255 -7.95 -7.36 -15.41
N ARG A 256 -8.53 -8.37 -16.02
CA ARG A 256 -7.85 -9.06 -17.11
C ARG A 256 -8.07 -8.21 -18.33
N VAL A 257 -7.04 -7.69 -18.90
CA VAL A 257 -7.08 -7.35 -20.32
C VAL A 257 -7.23 -8.67 -21.03
N SER A 258 -8.45 -9.19 -20.98
CA SER A 258 -8.84 -10.19 -21.95
C SER A 258 -8.62 -9.51 -23.29
N LYS A 259 -7.71 -10.04 -24.06
CA LYS A 259 -7.60 -9.83 -25.48
C LYS A 259 -8.92 -9.35 -26.06
N LEU A 260 -9.08 -8.02 -26.14
CA LEU A 260 -10.01 -7.41 -27.06
C LEU A 260 -9.44 -7.54 -28.46
#